data_d8436b76c80292e70613239b609601a7
#
_entry.id   d8436b76c80292e70613239b609601a7
#
_cell.length_a   1.000
_cell.length_b   1.000
_cell.length_c   1.000
_cell.angle_alpha   90.00
_cell.angle_beta   90.00
_cell.angle_gamma   90.00
#
_symmetry.space_group_name_H-M   'P 1'
#
loop_
_entity.id
_entity.type
_entity.pdbx_description
1 polymer ?
#
loop_
_entity_poly.entity_id
_entity_poly.type
_entity_poly.pdbx_seq_one_letter_code
_entity_poly.pdbx_strand_id
1 'polypeptide(L)'
;IVSGEAEVNESMLTGESVAVKKKKGDMLFRGSFVIAGNCSAQAVKVGKDTYIEQLSARVKKAKVPDSQLIKGIMAIIKVIAIIIFPLGFLTFLFYHDVQALLQNGMGFFEMWGQFFSGNGEVVHAVRAAVQSASASMLGMVPSGMVLLTSIALAVGALKLARKKVLVRELPCIEMLARVDTLCLDKTGTITDGSMTVEQVIALEGNEDNLKCLVASVVAATGDDNMTAKALKAYTDGVETLDDTAHIPFSSARKYSAATFAGVGTIAVGAAEFMFKRTDKDFDKQCDELLSRGLRVLAVGKTKQQITDDGVSGLVPVGIIALQDTVRSDAPEIIKWFADNSVAVKVISGDNPLSVSVIAQKVGIPQADKYVSLEGMTDEQVAEAANNYTVFGR
;
A
#
# COMPACT_ATOMS: atom_id res chain seq x y z
N ILE A 1 6.13 13.21 -26.09
CA ILE A 1 5.56 12.73 -27.37
C ILE A 1 5.93 13.71 -28.48
N VAL A 2 6.44 13.20 -29.59
CA VAL A 2 6.83 13.98 -30.78
C VAL A 2 5.66 14.04 -31.77
N SER A 3 4.91 12.96 -31.93
CA SER A 3 3.74 12.88 -32.83
C SER A 3 2.75 11.81 -32.34
N GLY A 4 1.47 11.97 -32.71
CA GLY A 4 0.37 11.11 -32.30
C GLY A 4 -0.21 11.47 -30.93
N GLU A 5 -1.22 10.69 -30.53
CA GLU A 5 -1.89 10.76 -29.22
C GLU A 5 -2.01 9.36 -28.64
N ALA A 6 -1.95 9.21 -27.32
CA ALA A 6 -2.16 7.95 -26.64
C ALA A 6 -2.87 8.15 -25.30
N GLU A 7 -3.68 7.20 -24.90
CA GLU A 7 -4.17 7.08 -23.52
C GLU A 7 -3.27 6.13 -22.76
N VAL A 8 -2.78 6.59 -21.61
CA VAL A 8 -1.73 5.93 -20.85
C VAL A 8 -2.20 5.70 -19.41
N ASN A 9 -2.02 4.49 -18.91
CA ASN A 9 -2.23 4.17 -17.52
C ASN A 9 -0.93 4.44 -16.75
N GLU A 10 -0.99 5.37 -15.81
CA GLU A 10 0.11 5.77 -14.94
C GLU A 10 -0.06 5.26 -13.49
N SER A 11 -0.95 4.29 -13.25
CA SER A 11 -1.29 3.78 -11.90
C SER A 11 -0.09 3.29 -11.09
N MET A 12 0.91 2.72 -11.76
CA MET A 12 2.16 2.30 -11.12
C MET A 12 2.98 3.48 -10.53
N LEU A 13 2.70 4.70 -10.97
CA LEU A 13 3.42 5.91 -10.57
C LEU A 13 2.58 6.81 -9.66
N THR A 14 1.29 6.91 -9.95
CA THR A 14 0.35 7.83 -9.28
C THR A 14 -0.59 7.12 -8.31
N GLY A 15 -0.74 5.80 -8.44
CA GLY A 15 -1.76 5.02 -7.72
C GLY A 15 -3.17 5.11 -8.36
N GLU A 16 -3.37 5.98 -9.34
CA GLU A 16 -4.68 6.17 -9.99
C GLU A 16 -4.81 5.30 -11.24
N SER A 17 -5.86 4.47 -11.29
CA SER A 17 -6.14 3.58 -12.43
C SER A 17 -6.76 4.30 -13.65
N VAL A 18 -7.00 5.61 -13.53
CA VAL A 18 -7.62 6.40 -14.61
C VAL A 18 -6.60 6.65 -15.72
N ALA A 19 -6.98 6.31 -16.95
CA ALA A 19 -6.14 6.59 -18.11
C ALA A 19 -5.97 8.10 -18.35
N VAL A 20 -4.75 8.53 -18.59
CA VAL A 20 -4.40 9.93 -18.86
C VAL A 20 -4.17 10.09 -20.37
N LYS A 21 -4.92 11.00 -21.01
CA LYS A 21 -4.72 11.32 -22.41
C LYS A 21 -3.47 12.16 -22.59
N LYS A 22 -2.52 11.68 -23.39
CA LYS A 22 -1.25 12.32 -23.70
C LYS A 22 -1.21 12.72 -25.16
N LYS A 23 -0.79 13.97 -25.40
CA LYS A 23 -0.68 14.59 -26.73
C LYS A 23 0.76 14.97 -27.04
N LYS A 24 0.98 15.48 -28.24
CA LYS A 24 2.27 16.04 -28.68
C LYS A 24 2.78 17.08 -27.65
N GLY A 25 4.01 16.89 -27.15
CA GLY A 25 4.64 17.72 -26.13
C GLY A 25 4.54 17.15 -24.72
N ASP A 26 3.63 16.22 -24.45
CA ASP A 26 3.46 15.61 -23.15
C ASP A 26 4.57 14.59 -22.85
N MET A 27 4.86 14.42 -21.56
CA MET A 27 5.83 13.45 -21.07
C MET A 27 5.21 12.07 -20.86
N LEU A 28 5.87 11.03 -21.38
CA LEU A 28 5.61 9.64 -21.03
C LEU A 28 6.61 9.19 -19.98
N PHE A 29 6.12 8.51 -18.94
CA PHE A 29 6.95 8.03 -17.85
C PHE A 29 7.23 6.53 -18.00
N ARG A 30 8.46 6.12 -17.71
CA ARG A 30 8.80 4.69 -17.59
C ARG A 30 7.94 4.06 -16.49
N GLY A 31 7.33 2.89 -16.79
CA GLY A 31 6.42 2.19 -15.88
C GLY A 31 4.94 2.48 -16.15
N SER A 32 4.63 3.35 -17.12
CA SER A 32 3.26 3.52 -17.61
C SER A 32 2.96 2.60 -18.80
N PHE A 33 1.68 2.29 -19.00
CA PHE A 33 1.20 1.39 -20.06
C PHE A 33 0.29 2.16 -21.01
N VAL A 34 0.53 2.02 -22.32
CA VAL A 34 -0.39 2.56 -23.34
C VAL A 34 -1.62 1.65 -23.39
N ILE A 35 -2.81 2.23 -23.19
CA ILE A 35 -4.09 1.53 -23.23
C ILE A 35 -4.73 1.66 -24.63
N ALA A 36 -4.66 2.85 -25.22
CA ALA A 36 -5.25 3.14 -26.51
C ALA A 36 -4.43 4.19 -27.27
N GLY A 37 -4.57 4.22 -28.59
CA GLY A 37 -3.89 5.16 -29.47
C GLY A 37 -2.46 4.77 -29.82
N ASN A 38 -1.84 5.57 -30.71
CA ASN A 38 -0.47 5.38 -31.19
C ASN A 38 0.28 6.71 -31.11
N CYS A 39 1.47 6.70 -30.56
CA CYS A 39 2.33 7.87 -30.53
C CYS A 39 3.80 7.50 -30.73
N SER A 40 4.57 8.44 -31.28
CA SER A 40 6.03 8.37 -31.29
C SER A 40 6.58 9.31 -30.24
N ALA A 41 7.49 8.81 -29.41
CA ALA A 41 8.12 9.58 -28.35
C ALA A 41 9.64 9.54 -28.44
N GLN A 42 10.30 10.64 -28.08
CA GLN A 42 11.75 10.70 -27.97
C GLN A 42 12.15 10.44 -26.53
N ALA A 43 13.10 9.52 -26.30
CA ALA A 43 13.65 9.28 -24.99
C ALA A 43 14.50 10.48 -24.54
N VAL A 44 14.08 11.14 -23.46
CA VAL A 44 14.75 12.33 -22.88
C VAL A 44 15.59 11.94 -21.67
N LYS A 45 15.13 10.93 -20.89
CA LYS A 45 15.80 10.44 -19.71
C LYS A 45 15.87 8.92 -19.75
N VAL A 46 17.04 8.36 -19.42
CA VAL A 46 17.29 6.91 -19.45
C VAL A 46 17.95 6.43 -18.15
N GLY A 47 17.80 5.15 -17.85
CA GLY A 47 18.45 4.53 -16.69
C GLY A 47 18.08 5.21 -15.37
N LYS A 48 19.09 5.67 -14.63
CA LYS A 48 18.95 6.28 -13.29
C LYS A 48 18.25 7.64 -13.29
N ASP A 49 18.20 8.31 -14.42
CA ASP A 49 17.59 9.64 -14.55
C ASP A 49 16.06 9.56 -14.80
N THR A 50 15.52 8.36 -14.98
CA THR A 50 14.08 8.17 -15.12
C THR A 50 13.36 8.43 -13.78
N TYR A 51 12.10 8.90 -13.86
CA TYR A 51 11.30 9.24 -12.67
C TYR A 51 11.15 8.06 -11.70
N ILE A 52 10.85 6.86 -12.21
CA ILE A 52 10.68 5.66 -11.39
C ILE A 52 11.98 5.26 -10.66
N GLU A 53 13.14 5.41 -11.30
CA GLU A 53 14.42 5.10 -10.66
C GLU A 53 14.79 6.15 -9.58
N GLN A 54 14.44 7.42 -9.80
CA GLN A 54 14.62 8.45 -8.78
C GLN A 54 13.71 8.21 -7.58
N LEU A 55 12.44 7.80 -7.81
CA LEU A 55 11.50 7.43 -6.77
C LEU A 55 12.01 6.20 -5.98
N SER A 56 12.44 5.16 -6.70
CA SER A 56 13.04 3.95 -6.10
C SER A 56 14.30 4.28 -5.28
N ALA A 57 15.15 5.20 -5.77
CA ALA A 57 16.32 5.62 -5.03
C ALA A 57 15.99 6.40 -3.74
N ARG A 58 14.91 7.20 -3.74
CA ARG A 58 14.40 7.87 -2.53
C ARG A 58 13.89 6.86 -1.52
N VAL A 59 13.10 5.88 -1.95
CA VAL A 59 12.60 4.79 -1.09
C VAL A 59 13.75 3.97 -0.51
N LYS A 60 14.80 3.67 -1.31
CA LYS A 60 15.99 2.95 -0.84
C LYS A 60 16.81 3.72 0.18
N LYS A 61 16.79 5.06 0.12
CA LYS A 61 17.47 5.96 1.10
C LYS A 61 16.64 6.22 2.35
N ALA A 62 15.36 5.83 2.38
CA ALA A 62 14.56 5.92 3.59
C ALA A 62 15.25 5.13 4.70
N LYS A 63 15.57 5.80 5.81
CA LYS A 63 16.17 5.13 6.97
C LYS A 63 15.20 4.10 7.50
N VAL A 64 15.65 2.85 7.56
CA VAL A 64 14.93 1.83 8.32
C VAL A 64 14.93 2.26 9.78
N PRO A 65 13.78 2.26 10.46
CA PRO A 65 13.74 2.57 11.87
C PRO A 65 14.63 1.61 12.64
N ASP A 66 15.41 2.16 13.58
CA ASP A 66 16.33 1.35 14.38
C ASP A 66 15.56 0.38 15.28
N SER A 67 15.99 -0.86 15.35
CA SER A 67 15.49 -1.84 16.30
C SER A 67 15.66 -1.34 17.74
N GLN A 68 14.56 -1.28 18.49
CA GLN A 68 14.62 -0.90 19.91
C GLN A 68 15.27 -1.98 20.76
N LEU A 69 15.11 -3.24 20.38
CA LEU A 69 15.71 -4.38 21.03
C LEU A 69 17.24 -4.33 20.90
N ILE A 70 17.76 -4.08 19.70
CA ILE A 70 19.20 -3.93 19.48
C ILE A 70 19.72 -2.68 20.22
N LYS A 71 18.99 -1.55 20.19
CA LYS A 71 19.34 -0.35 20.98
C LYS A 71 19.40 -0.65 22.48
N GLY A 72 18.44 -1.38 23.02
CA GLY A 72 18.42 -1.78 24.41
C GLY A 72 19.61 -2.66 24.79
N ILE A 73 19.94 -3.67 23.98
CA ILE A 73 21.11 -4.52 24.17
C ILE A 73 22.40 -3.70 24.12
N MET A 74 22.52 -2.79 23.13
CA MET A 74 23.72 -1.92 23.04
C MET A 74 23.84 -0.95 24.20
N ALA A 75 22.74 -0.48 24.78
CA ALA A 75 22.75 0.34 26.00
C ALA A 75 23.28 -0.47 27.19
N ILE A 76 22.79 -1.70 27.37
CA ILE A 76 23.29 -2.62 28.41
C ILE A 76 24.78 -2.89 28.22
N ILE A 77 25.24 -3.21 27.02
CA ILE A 77 26.64 -3.45 26.70
C ILE A 77 27.50 -2.22 27.03
N LYS A 78 27.03 -0.99 26.71
CA LYS A 78 27.74 0.25 27.07
C LYS A 78 27.90 0.42 28.58
N VAL A 79 26.84 0.18 29.35
CA VAL A 79 26.91 0.25 30.82
C VAL A 79 27.90 -0.81 31.37
N ILE A 80 27.79 -2.04 30.88
CA ILE A 80 28.71 -3.12 31.27
C ILE A 80 30.16 -2.77 30.90
N ALA A 81 30.39 -2.23 29.70
CA ALA A 81 31.73 -1.80 29.27
C ALA A 81 32.35 -0.74 30.20
N ILE A 82 31.54 0.21 30.70
CA ILE A 82 32.02 1.21 31.67
C ILE A 82 32.39 0.55 33.00
N ILE A 83 31.62 -0.46 33.44
CA ILE A 83 31.83 -1.15 34.72
C ILE A 83 33.00 -2.16 34.66
N ILE A 84 33.19 -2.80 33.51
CA ILE A 84 34.22 -3.84 33.32
C ILE A 84 35.63 -3.30 33.57
N PHE A 85 35.96 -2.09 33.11
CA PHE A 85 37.31 -1.55 33.27
C PHE A 85 37.70 -1.35 34.75
N PRO A 86 36.89 -0.64 35.58
CA PRO A 86 37.24 -0.54 37.02
C PRO A 86 37.27 -1.88 37.75
N LEU A 87 36.33 -2.79 37.40
CA LEU A 87 36.35 -4.14 38.01
C LEU A 87 37.54 -4.96 37.58
N GLY A 88 37.94 -4.90 36.32
CA GLY A 88 39.18 -5.54 35.83
C GLY A 88 40.43 -4.97 36.50
N PHE A 89 40.45 -3.65 36.73
CA PHE A 89 41.54 -3.00 37.48
C PHE A 89 41.55 -3.44 38.94
N LEU A 90 40.39 -3.52 39.59
CA LEU A 90 40.31 -4.03 40.97
C LEU A 90 40.74 -5.49 41.05
N THR A 91 40.30 -6.38 40.14
CA THR A 91 40.73 -7.79 40.12
C THR A 91 42.23 -7.91 39.91
N PHE A 92 42.83 -7.03 39.10
CA PHE A 92 44.30 -6.95 38.95
C PHE A 92 44.97 -6.55 40.27
N LEU A 93 44.51 -5.48 40.95
CA LEU A 93 45.10 -4.99 42.21
C LEU A 93 44.93 -5.95 43.36
N PHE A 94 43.81 -6.62 43.46
CA PHE A 94 43.48 -7.60 44.51
C PHE A 94 43.96 -9.03 44.19
N TYR A 95 44.67 -9.23 43.07
CA TYR A 95 45.29 -10.53 42.81
C TYR A 95 46.36 -10.79 43.84
N HIS A 96 46.31 -12.01 44.45
CA HIS A 96 47.12 -12.36 45.62
C HIS A 96 48.58 -11.95 45.53
N ASP A 97 49.26 -12.30 44.43
CA ASP A 97 50.72 -12.02 44.29
C ASP A 97 51.00 -10.52 44.08
N VAL A 98 50.13 -9.80 43.35
CA VAL A 98 50.23 -8.36 43.18
C VAL A 98 49.97 -7.64 44.49
N GLN A 99 48.97 -8.08 45.24
CA GLN A 99 48.64 -7.54 46.55
C GLN A 99 49.83 -7.76 47.56
N ALA A 100 50.45 -8.92 47.51
CA ALA A 100 51.62 -9.23 48.35
C ALA A 100 52.79 -8.29 48.02
N LEU A 101 53.07 -8.02 46.74
CA LEU A 101 54.13 -7.08 46.32
C LEU A 101 53.84 -5.64 46.80
N LEU A 102 52.60 -5.20 46.68
CA LEU A 102 52.17 -3.86 47.12
C LEU A 102 52.18 -3.71 48.65
N GLN A 103 51.82 -4.75 49.39
CA GLN A 103 51.88 -4.77 50.84
C GLN A 103 53.30 -4.80 51.40
N ASN A 104 54.25 -5.39 50.66
CA ASN A 104 55.67 -5.38 51.00
C ASN A 104 56.38 -4.06 50.72
N GLY A 105 55.60 -3.01 50.37
CA GLY A 105 56.10 -1.63 50.18
C GLY A 105 56.53 -1.27 48.76
N MET A 106 56.33 -2.15 47.77
CA MET A 106 56.59 -1.86 46.37
C MET A 106 55.52 -0.90 45.80
N GLY A 107 55.97 0.22 45.27
CA GLY A 107 55.08 1.19 44.63
C GLY A 107 54.50 0.63 43.32
N PHE A 108 53.27 1.03 42.96
CA PHE A 108 52.62 0.59 41.72
C PHE A 108 53.46 0.88 40.46
N PHE A 109 54.08 2.05 40.36
CA PHE A 109 54.96 2.41 39.25
C PHE A 109 56.29 1.66 39.29
N GLU A 110 56.79 1.37 40.46
CA GLU A 110 58.02 0.58 40.68
C GLU A 110 57.80 -0.87 40.22
N MET A 111 56.65 -1.47 40.52
CA MET A 111 56.27 -2.80 40.04
C MET A 111 56.33 -2.86 38.50
N TRP A 112 55.79 -1.87 37.81
CA TRP A 112 55.86 -1.80 36.34
C TRP A 112 57.28 -1.61 35.84
N GLY A 113 58.12 -0.80 36.52
CA GLY A 113 59.54 -0.66 36.22
C GLY A 113 60.27 -2.00 36.33
N GLN A 114 60.03 -2.77 37.40
CA GLN A 114 60.62 -4.09 37.59
C GLN A 114 60.07 -5.13 36.61
N PHE A 115 58.81 -5.04 36.23
CA PHE A 115 58.22 -5.88 35.18
C PHE A 115 58.95 -5.72 33.88
N PHE A 116 59.22 -4.49 33.43
CA PHE A 116 59.92 -4.19 32.18
C PHE A 116 61.42 -4.48 32.25
N SER A 117 62.02 -4.45 33.45
CA SER A 117 63.41 -4.85 33.65
C SER A 117 63.64 -6.36 33.70
N GLY A 118 62.55 -7.15 33.66
CA GLY A 118 62.63 -8.63 33.60
C GLY A 118 62.79 -9.33 34.95
N ASN A 119 62.45 -8.68 36.09
CA ASN A 119 62.44 -9.36 37.40
C ASN A 119 61.48 -10.52 37.37
N GLY A 120 61.96 -11.76 37.46
CA GLY A 120 61.17 -12.99 37.26
C GLY A 120 59.97 -13.13 38.18
N GLU A 121 60.08 -12.74 39.43
CA GLU A 121 58.98 -12.82 40.43
C GLU A 121 57.88 -11.80 40.07
N VAL A 122 58.23 -10.57 39.81
CA VAL A 122 57.27 -9.51 39.42
C VAL A 122 56.64 -9.80 38.07
N VAL A 123 57.39 -10.33 37.10
CA VAL A 123 56.88 -10.72 35.79
C VAL A 123 55.83 -11.83 35.92
N HIS A 124 56.10 -12.82 36.79
CA HIS A 124 55.12 -13.92 37.00
C HIS A 124 53.82 -13.42 37.66
N ALA A 125 53.97 -12.62 38.73
CA ALA A 125 52.82 -12.06 39.46
C ALA A 125 51.93 -11.16 38.53
N VAL A 126 52.54 -10.23 37.79
CA VAL A 126 51.82 -9.34 36.87
C VAL A 126 51.16 -10.11 35.74
N ARG A 127 51.82 -11.13 35.16
CA ARG A 127 51.21 -11.93 34.09
C ARG A 127 49.98 -12.70 34.61
N ALA A 128 50.09 -13.34 35.77
CA ALA A 128 48.98 -14.11 36.36
C ALA A 128 47.82 -13.18 36.73
N ALA A 129 48.09 -11.98 37.25
CA ALA A 129 47.08 -10.98 37.56
C ALA A 129 46.37 -10.47 36.30
N VAL A 130 47.11 -10.16 35.21
CA VAL A 130 46.58 -9.75 33.92
C VAL A 130 45.70 -10.86 33.32
N GLN A 131 46.14 -12.12 33.38
CA GLN A 131 45.37 -13.25 32.88
C GLN A 131 44.05 -13.38 33.65
N SER A 132 44.10 -13.32 34.99
CA SER A 132 42.91 -13.40 35.84
C SER A 132 41.94 -12.24 35.60
N ALA A 133 42.46 -11.01 35.54
CA ALA A 133 41.66 -9.83 35.24
C ALA A 133 41.03 -9.93 33.86
N SER A 134 41.77 -10.35 32.84
CA SER A 134 41.27 -10.50 31.45
C SER A 134 40.19 -11.58 31.37
N ALA A 135 40.38 -12.73 32.04
CA ALA A 135 39.40 -13.80 32.09
C ALA A 135 38.09 -13.35 32.76
N SER A 136 38.20 -12.61 33.88
CA SER A 136 37.05 -12.03 34.58
C SER A 136 36.30 -11.02 33.70
N MET A 137 37.03 -10.13 33.02
CA MET A 137 36.45 -9.14 32.09
C MET A 137 35.73 -9.81 30.92
N LEU A 138 36.32 -10.83 30.30
CA LEU A 138 35.71 -11.60 29.22
C LEU A 138 34.42 -12.31 29.64
N GLY A 139 34.40 -12.88 30.86
CA GLY A 139 33.23 -13.53 31.44
C GLY A 139 32.04 -12.60 31.70
N MET A 140 32.30 -11.28 31.86
CA MET A 140 31.26 -10.29 32.09
C MET A 140 30.59 -9.78 30.77
N VAL A 141 31.19 -10.05 29.61
CA VAL A 141 30.62 -9.63 28.34
C VAL A 141 29.44 -10.53 27.94
N PRO A 142 28.22 -10.00 27.83
CA PRO A 142 27.02 -10.81 27.54
C PRO A 142 26.93 -11.15 26.04
N SER A 143 27.94 -11.80 25.48
CA SER A 143 28.01 -12.18 24.06
C SER A 143 26.85 -13.06 23.60
N GLY A 144 26.33 -13.89 24.53
CA GLY A 144 25.17 -14.76 24.28
C GLY A 144 23.89 -14.00 23.96
N MET A 145 23.69 -12.79 24.50
CA MET A 145 22.48 -12.01 24.23
C MET A 145 22.39 -11.59 22.75
N VAL A 146 23.49 -11.10 22.19
CA VAL A 146 23.53 -10.67 20.76
C VAL A 146 23.34 -11.86 19.84
N LEU A 147 24.00 -12.99 20.16
CA LEU A 147 23.90 -14.21 19.37
C LEU A 147 22.47 -14.78 19.38
N LEU A 148 21.86 -14.91 20.56
CA LEU A 148 20.48 -15.41 20.70
C LEU A 148 19.46 -14.53 19.96
N THR A 149 19.59 -13.22 20.08
CA THR A 149 18.72 -12.28 19.36
C THR A 149 18.88 -12.43 17.87
N SER A 150 20.10 -12.50 17.35
CA SER A 150 20.36 -12.68 15.92
C SER A 150 19.79 -13.99 15.40
N ILE A 151 19.94 -15.10 16.16
CA ILE A 151 19.37 -16.40 15.80
C ILE A 151 17.84 -16.35 15.81
N ALA A 152 17.23 -15.74 16.83
CA ALA A 152 15.76 -15.61 16.89
C ALA A 152 15.19 -14.83 15.71
N LEU A 153 15.82 -13.72 15.34
CA LEU A 153 15.42 -12.93 14.17
C LEU A 153 15.63 -13.72 12.86
N ALA A 154 16.74 -14.46 12.74
CA ALA A 154 17.00 -15.29 11.57
C ALA A 154 15.98 -16.42 11.41
N VAL A 155 15.60 -17.08 12.51
CA VAL A 155 14.55 -18.11 12.52
C VAL A 155 13.19 -17.50 12.14
N GLY A 156 12.89 -16.31 12.64
CA GLY A 156 11.71 -15.53 12.23
C GLY A 156 11.67 -15.26 10.72
N ALA A 157 12.80 -14.80 10.17
CA ALA A 157 12.96 -14.56 8.73
C ALA A 157 12.73 -15.83 7.89
N LEU A 158 13.30 -16.95 8.34
CA LEU A 158 13.10 -18.25 7.68
C LEU A 158 11.64 -18.71 7.69
N LYS A 159 10.91 -18.50 8.80
CA LYS A 159 9.48 -18.82 8.89
C LYS A 159 8.65 -17.97 7.91
N LEU A 160 8.96 -16.68 7.79
CA LEU A 160 8.30 -15.78 6.82
C LEU A 160 8.65 -16.16 5.37
N ALA A 161 9.91 -16.49 5.09
CA ALA A 161 10.35 -16.93 3.78
C ALA A 161 9.61 -18.21 3.32
N ARG A 162 9.38 -19.18 4.23
CA ARG A 162 8.56 -20.38 3.94
C ARG A 162 7.12 -20.03 3.56
N LYS A 163 6.59 -18.92 4.07
CA LYS A 163 5.27 -18.38 3.70
C LYS A 163 5.33 -17.44 2.48
N LYS A 164 6.44 -17.44 1.73
CA LYS A 164 6.68 -16.58 0.55
C LYS A 164 6.72 -15.08 0.87
N VAL A 165 6.96 -14.72 2.14
CA VAL A 165 7.16 -13.32 2.56
C VAL A 165 8.66 -13.06 2.66
N LEU A 166 9.17 -12.16 1.82
CA LEU A 166 10.57 -11.78 1.81
C LEU A 166 10.81 -10.67 2.83
N VAL A 167 11.63 -10.95 3.83
CA VAL A 167 12.09 -9.96 4.81
C VAL A 167 13.34 -9.28 4.26
N ARG A 168 13.31 -7.97 4.13
CA ARG A 168 14.43 -7.19 3.59
C ARG A 168 15.56 -7.02 4.60
N GLU A 169 15.21 -6.84 5.87
CA GLU A 169 16.16 -6.65 6.97
C GLU A 169 15.66 -7.38 8.23
N LEU A 170 16.57 -7.98 9.00
CA LEU A 170 16.21 -8.74 10.21
C LEU A 170 15.43 -7.92 11.26
N PRO A 171 15.74 -6.64 11.51
CA PRO A 171 14.97 -5.80 12.43
C PRO A 171 13.49 -5.64 12.08
N CYS A 172 13.10 -5.82 10.80
CA CYS A 172 11.71 -5.73 10.38
C CYS A 172 10.80 -6.72 11.10
N ILE A 173 11.33 -7.86 11.57
CA ILE A 173 10.57 -8.88 12.32
C ILE A 173 10.13 -8.35 13.67
N GLU A 174 11.04 -7.66 14.37
CA GLU A 174 10.70 -6.98 15.62
C GLU A 174 9.65 -5.90 15.41
N MET A 175 9.82 -5.11 14.33
CA MET A 175 8.88 -4.04 13.99
C MET A 175 7.48 -4.59 13.68
N LEU A 176 7.39 -5.68 12.89
CA LEU A 176 6.12 -6.34 12.61
C LEU A 176 5.42 -6.85 13.87
N ALA A 177 6.19 -7.39 14.84
CA ALA A 177 5.64 -7.84 16.12
C ALA A 177 5.10 -6.70 17.01
N ARG A 178 5.39 -5.45 16.68
CA ARG A 178 5.02 -4.24 17.45
C ARG A 178 4.04 -3.34 16.72
N VAL A 179 3.52 -3.78 15.57
CA VAL A 179 2.50 -3.04 14.84
C VAL A 179 1.23 -2.98 15.69
N ASP A 180 0.76 -1.79 15.96
CA ASP A 180 -0.50 -1.50 16.64
C ASP A 180 -1.57 -0.93 15.69
N THR A 181 -1.14 -0.46 14.52
CA THR A 181 -2.03 0.13 13.53
C THR A 181 -1.63 -0.34 12.14
N LEU A 182 -2.60 -0.86 11.38
CA LEU A 182 -2.44 -1.33 10.01
C LEU A 182 -3.27 -0.47 9.07
N CYS A 183 -2.63 0.19 8.11
CA CYS A 183 -3.31 0.94 7.06
C CYS A 183 -3.41 0.08 5.79
N LEU A 184 -4.62 -0.17 5.33
CA LEU A 184 -4.91 -0.98 4.15
C LEU A 184 -5.46 -0.11 3.02
N ASP A 185 -5.05 -0.38 1.80
CA ASP A 185 -5.76 0.07 0.61
C ASP A 185 -7.02 -0.79 0.42
N LYS A 186 -8.09 -0.18 -0.11
CA LYS A 186 -9.33 -0.88 -0.45
C LYS A 186 -9.13 -1.81 -1.64
N THR A 187 -8.68 -1.24 -2.77
CA THR A 187 -8.72 -1.88 -4.09
C THR A 187 -7.58 -2.88 -4.27
N GLY A 188 -7.90 -4.15 -4.58
CA GLY A 188 -6.90 -5.20 -4.73
C GLY A 188 -6.29 -5.70 -3.41
N THR A 189 -6.72 -5.15 -2.26
CA THR A 189 -6.28 -5.57 -0.92
C THR A 189 -7.45 -6.13 -0.10
N ILE A 190 -8.43 -5.31 0.24
CA ILE A 190 -9.69 -5.75 0.89
C ILE A 190 -10.62 -6.36 -0.16
N THR A 191 -10.66 -5.77 -1.36
CA THR A 191 -11.35 -6.31 -2.53
C THR A 191 -10.36 -7.06 -3.42
N ASP A 192 -10.85 -7.97 -4.27
CA ASP A 192 -10.01 -8.68 -5.25
C ASP A 192 -9.74 -7.87 -6.53
N GLY A 193 -10.31 -6.66 -6.59
CA GLY A 193 -10.23 -5.75 -7.73
C GLY A 193 -11.26 -6.05 -8.82
N SER A 194 -12.12 -7.06 -8.68
CA SER A 194 -13.26 -7.29 -9.58
C SER A 194 -14.51 -6.55 -9.09
N MET A 195 -15.49 -6.44 -9.98
CA MET A 195 -16.80 -5.87 -9.70
C MET A 195 -17.89 -6.85 -10.14
N THR A 196 -19.03 -6.82 -9.46
CA THR A 196 -20.23 -7.56 -9.83
C THR A 196 -21.42 -6.62 -9.93
N VAL A 197 -22.37 -6.94 -10.82
CA VAL A 197 -23.66 -6.24 -10.88
C VAL A 197 -24.50 -6.72 -9.70
N GLU A 198 -24.87 -5.79 -8.82
CA GLU A 198 -25.66 -6.07 -7.61
C GLU A 198 -27.14 -5.82 -7.83
N GLN A 199 -27.48 -4.74 -8.53
CA GLN A 199 -28.86 -4.37 -8.77
C GLN A 199 -29.01 -3.68 -10.12
N VAL A 200 -30.12 -3.96 -10.81
CA VAL A 200 -30.52 -3.34 -12.06
C VAL A 200 -31.92 -2.78 -11.90
N ILE A 201 -32.14 -1.56 -12.38
CA ILE A 201 -33.43 -0.89 -12.35
C ILE A 201 -33.74 -0.45 -13.78
N ALA A 202 -34.75 -1.05 -14.40
CA ALA A 202 -35.26 -0.62 -15.70
C ALA A 202 -36.26 0.53 -15.49
N LEU A 203 -36.02 1.66 -16.12
CA LEU A 203 -36.90 2.82 -16.09
C LEU A 203 -37.85 2.81 -17.29
N GLU A 204 -37.44 2.17 -18.39
CA GLU A 204 -38.22 1.96 -19.60
C GLU A 204 -38.18 0.48 -20.00
N GLY A 205 -39.35 -0.12 -20.20
CA GLY A 205 -39.46 -1.54 -20.57
C GLY A 205 -39.25 -2.48 -19.43
N ASN A 206 -38.52 -3.58 -19.67
CA ASN A 206 -38.20 -4.60 -18.67
C ASN A 206 -36.67 -4.78 -18.53
N GLU A 207 -36.26 -5.53 -17.52
CA GLU A 207 -34.86 -5.79 -17.21
C GLU A 207 -34.14 -6.54 -18.35
N ASP A 208 -34.81 -7.50 -19.01
CA ASP A 208 -34.20 -8.24 -20.13
C ASP A 208 -33.89 -7.35 -21.32
N ASN A 209 -34.77 -6.39 -21.60
CA ASN A 209 -34.53 -5.41 -22.66
C ASN A 209 -33.33 -4.51 -22.31
N LEU A 210 -33.27 -4.02 -21.07
CA LEU A 210 -32.13 -3.23 -20.59
C LEU A 210 -30.83 -4.04 -20.65
N LYS A 211 -30.89 -5.31 -20.28
CA LYS A 211 -29.76 -6.24 -20.34
C LYS A 211 -29.24 -6.44 -21.77
N CYS A 212 -30.14 -6.58 -22.75
CA CYS A 212 -29.82 -6.66 -24.18
C CYS A 212 -29.12 -5.38 -24.67
N LEU A 213 -29.64 -4.20 -24.31
CA LEU A 213 -29.04 -2.92 -24.67
C LEU A 213 -27.61 -2.76 -24.12
N VAL A 214 -27.41 -3.14 -22.84
CA VAL A 214 -26.11 -3.08 -22.19
C VAL A 214 -25.14 -4.07 -22.82
N ALA A 215 -25.58 -5.32 -23.07
CA ALA A 215 -24.79 -6.34 -23.78
C ALA A 215 -24.29 -5.83 -25.12
N SER A 216 -25.19 -5.19 -25.88
CA SER A 216 -24.90 -4.65 -27.22
C SER A 216 -23.85 -3.53 -27.15
N VAL A 217 -23.96 -2.59 -26.20
CA VAL A 217 -22.96 -1.52 -26.03
C VAL A 217 -21.60 -2.09 -25.64
N VAL A 218 -21.55 -3.03 -24.68
CA VAL A 218 -20.29 -3.65 -24.22
C VAL A 218 -19.63 -4.44 -25.34
N ALA A 219 -20.41 -5.15 -26.17
CA ALA A 219 -19.90 -5.88 -27.32
C ALA A 219 -19.34 -4.95 -28.40
N ALA A 220 -20.08 -3.89 -28.74
CA ALA A 220 -19.70 -2.92 -29.76
C ALA A 220 -18.44 -2.14 -29.40
N THR A 221 -18.31 -1.68 -28.16
CA THR A 221 -17.18 -0.83 -27.72
C THR A 221 -15.90 -1.60 -27.44
N GLY A 222 -15.99 -2.90 -27.10
CA GLY A 222 -14.83 -3.74 -26.81
C GLY A 222 -14.01 -3.27 -25.62
N ASP A 223 -14.59 -2.48 -24.70
CA ASP A 223 -13.92 -1.97 -23.51
C ASP A 223 -13.45 -3.12 -22.61
N ASP A 224 -12.23 -3.05 -22.07
CA ASP A 224 -11.62 -4.08 -21.20
C ASP A 224 -11.35 -3.59 -19.76
N ASN A 225 -12.00 -2.50 -19.35
CA ASN A 225 -11.92 -2.01 -17.98
C ASN A 225 -12.77 -2.88 -17.02
N MET A 226 -12.56 -2.74 -15.70
CA MET A 226 -13.22 -3.57 -14.68
C MET A 226 -14.74 -3.48 -14.73
N THR A 227 -15.28 -2.29 -15.02
CA THR A 227 -16.72 -2.06 -15.19
C THR A 227 -17.26 -2.83 -16.39
N ALA A 228 -16.58 -2.76 -17.54
CA ALA A 228 -16.97 -3.49 -18.75
C ALA A 228 -16.91 -5.01 -18.53
N LYS A 229 -15.91 -5.53 -17.82
CA LYS A 229 -15.82 -6.94 -17.44
C LYS A 229 -16.99 -7.39 -16.58
N ALA A 230 -17.37 -6.57 -15.59
CA ALA A 230 -18.53 -6.86 -14.74
C ALA A 230 -19.85 -6.87 -15.54
N LEU A 231 -20.04 -5.89 -16.42
CA LEU A 231 -21.20 -5.83 -17.31
C LEU A 231 -21.22 -7.00 -18.29
N LYS A 232 -20.08 -7.38 -18.87
CA LYS A 232 -19.96 -8.53 -19.76
C LYS A 232 -20.31 -9.84 -19.05
N ALA A 233 -19.83 -10.03 -17.83
CA ALA A 233 -20.18 -11.21 -17.04
C ALA A 233 -21.69 -11.27 -16.70
N TYR A 234 -22.31 -10.12 -16.40
CA TYR A 234 -23.74 -10.03 -16.13
C TYR A 234 -24.60 -10.29 -17.38
N THR A 235 -24.12 -9.87 -18.54
CA THR A 235 -24.84 -10.01 -19.83
C THR A 235 -24.41 -11.23 -20.62
N ASP A 236 -23.71 -12.18 -20.03
CA ASP A 236 -23.24 -13.40 -20.70
C ASP A 236 -24.44 -14.21 -21.25
N GLY A 237 -24.29 -14.69 -22.50
CA GLY A 237 -25.33 -15.44 -23.20
C GLY A 237 -26.52 -14.61 -23.72
N VAL A 238 -26.50 -13.29 -23.63
CA VAL A 238 -27.54 -12.41 -24.18
C VAL A 238 -27.22 -12.08 -25.64
N GLU A 239 -28.24 -12.16 -26.51
CA GLU A 239 -28.13 -11.73 -27.91
C GLU A 239 -27.81 -10.23 -27.99
N THR A 240 -26.85 -9.87 -28.85
CA THR A 240 -26.43 -8.49 -29.06
C THR A 240 -26.92 -7.97 -30.40
N LEU A 241 -27.15 -6.66 -30.47
CA LEU A 241 -27.50 -5.96 -31.68
C LEU A 241 -26.22 -5.53 -32.45
N ASP A 242 -26.28 -5.53 -33.78
CA ASP A 242 -25.19 -5.04 -34.61
C ASP A 242 -25.15 -3.50 -34.53
N ASP A 243 -23.99 -2.94 -34.24
CA ASP A 243 -23.78 -1.51 -34.17
C ASP A 243 -23.43 -0.91 -35.53
N THR A 244 -23.83 0.35 -35.75
CA THR A 244 -23.48 1.13 -36.91
C THR A 244 -22.37 2.16 -36.64
N ALA A 245 -22.21 2.54 -35.37
CA ALA A 245 -21.16 3.42 -34.89
C ALA A 245 -21.01 3.25 -33.39
N HIS A 246 -19.79 3.36 -32.87
CA HIS A 246 -19.53 3.29 -31.42
C HIS A 246 -18.42 4.24 -31.01
N ILE A 247 -18.43 4.60 -29.73
CA ILE A 247 -17.34 5.31 -29.06
C ILE A 247 -16.98 4.53 -27.76
N PRO A 248 -15.71 4.11 -27.60
CA PRO A 248 -15.27 3.43 -26.40
C PRO A 248 -15.26 4.35 -25.19
N PHE A 249 -15.14 3.78 -24.01
CA PHE A 249 -15.04 4.54 -22.77
C PHE A 249 -13.88 5.53 -22.81
N SER A 250 -14.10 6.72 -22.29
CA SER A 250 -13.06 7.72 -22.08
C SER A 250 -13.19 8.32 -20.69
N SER A 251 -12.06 8.52 -20.02
CA SER A 251 -12.00 9.14 -18.69
C SER A 251 -12.51 10.59 -18.70
N ALA A 252 -12.47 11.27 -19.84
CA ALA A 252 -13.00 12.62 -20.01
C ALA A 252 -14.53 12.61 -20.12
N ARG A 253 -15.10 11.67 -20.88
CA ARG A 253 -16.55 11.54 -21.08
C ARG A 253 -17.25 10.76 -19.97
N LYS A 254 -16.54 9.82 -19.33
CA LYS A 254 -17.07 8.92 -18.29
C LYS A 254 -18.21 8.01 -18.75
N TYR A 255 -18.38 7.80 -20.06
CA TYR A 255 -19.33 6.86 -20.65
C TYR A 255 -18.79 6.27 -21.95
N SER A 256 -19.34 5.13 -22.34
CA SER A 256 -19.24 4.52 -23.67
C SER A 256 -20.61 4.53 -24.34
N ALA A 257 -20.67 4.51 -25.67
CA ALA A 257 -21.93 4.53 -26.42
C ALA A 257 -21.81 3.76 -27.74
N ALA A 258 -22.96 3.24 -28.21
CA ALA A 258 -23.08 2.64 -29.52
C ALA A 258 -24.46 2.96 -30.15
N THR A 259 -24.48 3.07 -31.46
CA THR A 259 -25.71 3.33 -32.26
C THR A 259 -26.16 2.07 -32.94
N PHE A 260 -27.44 1.73 -32.80
CA PHE A 260 -28.03 0.51 -33.32
C PHE A 260 -29.18 0.84 -34.26
N ALA A 261 -29.27 0.12 -35.38
CA ALA A 261 -30.33 0.33 -36.37
C ALA A 261 -31.73 0.08 -35.77
N GLY A 262 -32.65 1.03 -35.96
CA GLY A 262 -34.01 0.93 -35.42
C GLY A 262 -34.19 1.20 -33.93
N VAL A 263 -33.11 1.25 -33.14
CA VAL A 263 -33.14 1.49 -31.68
C VAL A 263 -32.68 2.91 -31.34
N GLY A 264 -31.64 3.42 -32.03
CA GLY A 264 -30.97 4.66 -31.73
C GLY A 264 -29.64 4.46 -31.02
N THR A 265 -29.12 5.53 -30.41
CA THR A 265 -27.85 5.50 -29.67
C THR A 265 -28.10 5.22 -28.20
N ILE A 266 -27.41 4.22 -27.68
CA ILE A 266 -27.39 3.84 -26.27
C ILE A 266 -26.03 4.20 -25.67
N ALA A 267 -26.04 4.81 -24.49
CA ALA A 267 -24.84 5.15 -23.76
C ALA A 267 -24.89 4.52 -22.34
N VAL A 268 -23.74 4.07 -21.84
CA VAL A 268 -23.59 3.48 -20.50
C VAL A 268 -22.42 4.18 -19.79
N GLY A 269 -22.67 4.74 -18.62
CA GLY A 269 -21.64 5.45 -17.86
C GLY A 269 -22.14 6.22 -16.65
N ALA A 270 -21.36 7.19 -16.19
CA ALA A 270 -21.70 7.99 -15.02
C ALA A 270 -22.83 8.99 -15.34
N ALA A 271 -23.88 8.97 -14.51
CA ALA A 271 -25.10 9.76 -14.72
C ALA A 271 -24.82 11.26 -14.85
N GLU A 272 -23.95 11.80 -14.01
CA GLU A 272 -23.59 13.22 -13.97
C GLU A 272 -22.93 13.74 -15.27
N PHE A 273 -22.32 12.84 -16.06
CA PHE A 273 -21.69 13.18 -17.34
C PHE A 273 -22.62 12.97 -18.55
N MET A 274 -23.64 12.12 -18.38
CA MET A 274 -24.58 11.78 -19.43
C MET A 274 -25.80 12.71 -19.47
N PHE A 275 -26.24 13.20 -18.31
CA PHE A 275 -27.47 13.97 -18.18
C PHE A 275 -27.19 15.33 -17.55
N LYS A 276 -27.73 16.39 -18.13
CA LYS A 276 -27.56 17.76 -17.61
C LYS A 276 -28.45 18.04 -16.40
N ARG A 277 -29.63 17.46 -16.34
CA ARG A 277 -30.56 17.36 -15.20
C ARG A 277 -31.57 16.26 -15.52
N THR A 278 -31.90 15.48 -14.53
CA THR A 278 -32.83 14.35 -14.63
C THR A 278 -34.06 14.57 -13.78
N ASP A 279 -34.98 13.66 -13.86
CA ASP A 279 -36.16 13.64 -12.99
C ASP A 279 -35.69 13.41 -11.52
N LYS A 280 -36.41 14.04 -10.57
CA LYS A 280 -36.13 13.92 -9.13
C LYS A 280 -36.15 12.48 -8.65
N ASP A 281 -36.98 11.63 -9.25
CA ASP A 281 -37.08 10.21 -8.88
C ASP A 281 -35.87 9.42 -9.35
N PHE A 282 -35.29 9.74 -10.51
CA PHE A 282 -34.04 9.14 -10.98
C PHE A 282 -32.86 9.52 -10.07
N ASP A 283 -32.71 10.81 -9.77
CA ASP A 283 -31.63 11.31 -8.92
C ASP A 283 -31.73 10.67 -7.52
N LYS A 284 -32.93 10.57 -6.95
CA LYS A 284 -33.17 9.93 -5.66
C LYS A 284 -32.77 8.45 -5.66
N GLN A 285 -33.11 7.70 -6.71
CA GLN A 285 -32.72 6.28 -6.84
C GLN A 285 -31.20 6.14 -6.97
N CYS A 286 -30.53 7.01 -7.73
CA CYS A 286 -29.07 7.03 -7.80
C CYS A 286 -28.43 7.33 -6.43
N ASP A 287 -28.93 8.32 -5.71
CA ASP A 287 -28.44 8.70 -4.39
C ASP A 287 -28.65 7.60 -3.35
N GLU A 288 -29.79 6.88 -3.40
CA GLU A 288 -30.05 5.75 -2.54
C GLU A 288 -29.05 4.61 -2.78
N LEU A 289 -28.76 4.28 -4.02
CA LEU A 289 -27.78 3.25 -4.36
C LEU A 289 -26.34 3.68 -3.99
N LEU A 290 -26.00 4.95 -4.22
CA LEU A 290 -24.72 5.53 -3.80
C LEU A 290 -24.55 5.49 -2.29
N SER A 291 -25.63 5.78 -1.52
CA SER A 291 -25.61 5.74 -0.06
C SER A 291 -25.36 4.33 0.49
N ARG A 292 -25.70 3.29 -0.29
CA ARG A 292 -25.37 1.89 0.00
C ARG A 292 -23.95 1.50 -0.37
N GLY A 293 -23.13 2.44 -0.84
CA GLY A 293 -21.73 2.24 -1.22
C GLY A 293 -21.55 1.58 -2.60
N LEU A 294 -22.61 1.50 -3.39
CA LEU A 294 -22.57 0.94 -4.73
C LEU A 294 -22.05 1.96 -5.74
N ARG A 295 -21.39 1.47 -6.78
CA ARG A 295 -21.04 2.28 -7.95
C ARG A 295 -22.22 2.31 -8.92
N VAL A 296 -22.75 3.47 -9.16
CA VAL A 296 -23.94 3.66 -10.00
C VAL A 296 -23.56 4.03 -11.42
N LEU A 297 -24.06 3.26 -12.38
CA LEU A 297 -24.03 3.56 -13.80
C LEU A 297 -25.44 3.82 -14.28
N ALA A 298 -25.57 4.78 -15.16
CA ALA A 298 -26.80 5.03 -15.87
C ALA A 298 -26.74 4.49 -17.30
N VAL A 299 -27.89 4.04 -17.81
CA VAL A 299 -28.08 3.71 -19.20
C VAL A 299 -28.98 4.76 -19.81
N GLY A 300 -28.50 5.43 -20.88
CA GLY A 300 -29.23 6.48 -21.58
C GLY A 300 -29.48 6.12 -23.02
N LYS A 301 -30.58 6.61 -23.56
CA LYS A 301 -31.00 6.40 -24.96
C LYS A 301 -31.31 7.72 -25.66
N THR A 302 -30.94 7.83 -26.92
CA THR A 302 -31.30 8.98 -27.79
C THR A 302 -31.48 8.52 -29.21
N LYS A 303 -32.26 9.30 -29.99
CA LYS A 303 -32.38 9.13 -31.46
C LYS A 303 -31.24 9.81 -32.23
N GLN A 304 -30.44 10.62 -31.56
CA GLN A 304 -29.32 11.33 -32.18
C GLN A 304 -28.16 10.38 -32.46
N GLN A 305 -27.40 10.63 -33.50
CA GLN A 305 -26.21 9.87 -33.85
C GLN A 305 -25.00 10.34 -33.00
N ILE A 306 -24.01 9.47 -32.89
CA ILE A 306 -22.73 9.77 -32.26
C ILE A 306 -22.00 10.85 -33.10
N THR A 307 -21.45 11.86 -32.44
CA THR A 307 -20.61 12.90 -32.99
C THR A 307 -19.20 12.86 -32.41
N ASP A 308 -18.25 13.61 -32.97
CA ASP A 308 -16.88 13.72 -32.46
C ASP A 308 -16.84 14.23 -30.97
N ASP A 309 -17.82 15.08 -30.62
CA ASP A 309 -17.96 15.60 -29.25
C ASP A 309 -18.69 14.65 -28.28
N GLY A 310 -19.17 13.51 -28.78
CA GLY A 310 -19.92 12.52 -28.00
C GLY A 310 -21.38 12.39 -28.36
N VAL A 311 -22.24 12.14 -27.38
CA VAL A 311 -23.69 11.93 -27.56
C VAL A 311 -24.47 12.99 -26.79
N SER A 312 -25.51 13.54 -27.40
CA SER A 312 -26.40 14.54 -26.78
C SER A 312 -27.86 14.08 -26.76
N GLY A 313 -28.68 14.72 -25.93
CA GLY A 313 -30.10 14.41 -25.83
C GLY A 313 -30.43 13.02 -25.26
N LEU A 314 -29.56 12.50 -24.43
CA LEU A 314 -29.78 11.23 -23.73
C LEU A 314 -30.92 11.35 -22.71
N VAL A 315 -31.79 10.35 -22.70
CA VAL A 315 -32.85 10.17 -21.72
C VAL A 315 -32.53 8.88 -20.91
N PRO A 316 -32.63 8.88 -19.59
CA PRO A 316 -32.34 7.70 -18.79
C PRO A 316 -33.37 6.61 -19.06
N VAL A 317 -32.90 5.38 -19.32
CA VAL A 317 -33.71 4.17 -19.52
C VAL A 317 -33.45 3.09 -18.50
N GLY A 318 -32.37 3.23 -17.70
CA GLY A 318 -32.06 2.30 -16.63
C GLY A 318 -30.89 2.73 -15.77
N ILE A 319 -30.76 2.06 -14.63
CA ILE A 319 -29.68 2.21 -13.65
C ILE A 319 -29.08 0.84 -13.40
N ILE A 320 -27.76 0.76 -13.33
CA ILE A 320 -27.02 -0.44 -12.98
C ILE A 320 -26.13 -0.12 -11.80
N ALA A 321 -26.31 -0.82 -10.72
CA ALA A 321 -25.49 -0.70 -9.52
C ALA A 321 -24.47 -1.83 -9.45
N LEU A 322 -23.20 -1.46 -9.33
CA LEU A 322 -22.08 -2.38 -9.23
C LEU A 322 -21.51 -2.35 -7.82
N GLN A 323 -21.03 -3.50 -7.36
CA GLN A 323 -20.33 -3.65 -6.09
C GLN A 323 -18.92 -4.18 -6.32
N ASP A 324 -17.96 -3.65 -5.58
CA ASP A 324 -16.61 -4.23 -5.51
C ASP A 324 -16.67 -5.59 -4.80
N THR A 325 -16.07 -6.61 -5.38
CA THR A 325 -16.04 -7.96 -4.81
C THR A 325 -15.05 -7.99 -3.65
N VAL A 326 -15.58 -8.23 -2.45
CA VAL A 326 -14.74 -8.40 -1.24
C VAL A 326 -14.08 -9.77 -1.29
N ARG A 327 -12.81 -9.85 -0.92
CA ARG A 327 -12.08 -11.11 -0.79
C ARG A 327 -12.72 -11.99 0.27
N SER A 328 -12.86 -13.27 -0.01
CA SER A 328 -13.49 -14.25 0.89
C SER A 328 -12.75 -14.41 2.22
N ASP A 329 -11.42 -14.20 2.23
CA ASP A 329 -10.55 -14.30 3.39
C ASP A 329 -10.46 -12.99 4.21
N ALA A 330 -10.93 -11.85 3.67
CA ALA A 330 -10.79 -10.55 4.33
C ALA A 330 -11.45 -10.47 5.71
N PRO A 331 -12.70 -10.94 5.93
CA PRO A 331 -13.34 -10.85 7.25
C PRO A 331 -12.57 -11.62 8.34
N GLU A 332 -12.04 -12.80 8.03
CA GLU A 332 -11.26 -13.62 8.96
C GLU A 332 -9.95 -12.92 9.33
N ILE A 333 -9.25 -12.37 8.33
CA ILE A 333 -7.99 -11.66 8.54
C ILE A 333 -8.20 -10.38 9.36
N ILE A 334 -9.24 -9.60 9.07
CA ILE A 334 -9.56 -8.37 9.83
C ILE A 334 -9.88 -8.70 11.28
N LYS A 335 -10.69 -9.75 11.50
CA LYS A 335 -10.98 -10.24 12.86
C LYS A 335 -9.70 -10.64 13.59
N TRP A 336 -8.79 -11.35 12.92
CA TRP A 336 -7.52 -11.75 13.51
C TRP A 336 -6.70 -10.53 13.98
N PHE A 337 -6.63 -9.45 13.19
CA PHE A 337 -5.97 -8.21 13.60
C PHE A 337 -6.65 -7.57 14.81
N ALA A 338 -7.98 -7.50 14.82
CA ALA A 338 -8.73 -6.96 15.95
C ALA A 338 -8.51 -7.78 17.24
N ASP A 339 -8.52 -9.11 17.16
CA ASP A 339 -8.26 -10.03 18.27
C ASP A 339 -6.82 -9.88 18.82
N ASN A 340 -5.87 -9.43 18.00
CA ASN A 340 -4.49 -9.12 18.38
C ASN A 340 -4.24 -7.64 18.73
N SER A 341 -5.31 -6.88 18.98
CA SER A 341 -5.25 -5.45 19.37
C SER A 341 -4.55 -4.56 18.32
N VAL A 342 -4.62 -4.92 17.04
CA VAL A 342 -4.14 -4.11 15.93
C VAL A 342 -5.32 -3.34 15.32
N ALA A 343 -5.26 -2.02 15.39
CA ALA A 343 -6.27 -1.16 14.76
C ALA A 343 -6.11 -1.20 13.23
N VAL A 344 -7.21 -1.42 12.52
CA VAL A 344 -7.20 -1.40 11.05
C VAL A 344 -7.80 -0.10 10.55
N LYS A 345 -7.09 0.60 9.66
CA LYS A 345 -7.54 1.81 8.97
C LYS A 345 -7.54 1.58 7.47
N VAL A 346 -8.49 2.17 6.76
CA VAL A 346 -8.63 2.02 5.31
C VAL A 346 -8.37 3.34 4.61
N ILE A 347 -7.52 3.31 3.60
CA ILE A 347 -7.16 4.48 2.78
C ILE A 347 -7.50 4.14 1.33
N SER A 348 -8.25 5.01 0.65
CA SER A 348 -8.65 4.79 -0.75
C SER A 348 -8.81 6.11 -1.48
N GLY A 349 -8.57 6.11 -2.81
CA GLY A 349 -8.92 7.22 -3.69
C GLY A 349 -10.42 7.32 -4.03
N ASP A 350 -11.25 6.41 -3.52
CA ASP A 350 -12.69 6.40 -3.76
C ASP A 350 -13.46 7.32 -2.79
N ASN A 351 -14.77 7.45 -3.04
CA ASN A 351 -15.67 8.15 -2.12
C ASN A 351 -15.64 7.50 -0.73
N PRO A 352 -15.40 8.27 0.35
CA PRO A 352 -15.23 7.74 1.70
C PRO A 352 -16.44 6.97 2.22
N LEU A 353 -17.66 7.31 1.80
CA LEU A 353 -18.87 6.58 2.15
C LEU A 353 -18.86 5.16 1.56
N SER A 354 -18.51 5.01 0.27
CA SER A 354 -18.40 3.69 -0.38
C SER A 354 -17.33 2.82 0.27
N VAL A 355 -16.21 3.42 0.67
CA VAL A 355 -15.13 2.73 1.39
C VAL A 355 -15.59 2.29 2.76
N SER A 356 -16.34 3.14 3.49
CA SER A 356 -16.91 2.85 4.81
C SER A 356 -17.86 1.63 4.76
N VAL A 357 -18.74 1.58 3.78
CA VAL A 357 -19.67 0.45 3.60
C VAL A 357 -18.92 -0.87 3.42
N ILE A 358 -17.88 -0.88 2.59
CA ILE A 358 -17.05 -2.07 2.38
C ILE A 358 -16.28 -2.43 3.66
N ALA A 359 -15.73 -1.45 4.36
CA ALA A 359 -15.02 -1.64 5.62
C ALA A 359 -15.93 -2.23 6.71
N GLN A 360 -17.19 -1.78 6.79
CA GLN A 360 -18.20 -2.35 7.68
C GLN A 360 -18.54 -3.80 7.30
N LYS A 361 -18.68 -4.10 6.00
CA LYS A 361 -18.99 -5.44 5.49
C LYS A 361 -17.91 -6.46 5.85
N VAL A 362 -16.65 -6.07 5.93
CA VAL A 362 -15.54 -6.94 6.36
C VAL A 362 -15.30 -6.93 7.86
N GLY A 363 -16.07 -6.17 8.63
CA GLY A 363 -16.04 -6.16 10.09
C GLY A 363 -14.94 -5.27 10.70
N ILE A 364 -14.48 -4.24 10.00
CA ILE A 364 -13.52 -3.27 10.56
C ILE A 364 -14.21 -2.45 11.66
N PRO A 365 -13.68 -2.44 12.90
CA PRO A 365 -14.26 -1.67 13.99
C PRO A 365 -14.29 -0.16 13.67
N GLN A 366 -15.37 0.53 14.04
CA GLN A 366 -15.55 1.97 13.83
C GLN A 366 -15.42 2.42 12.36
N ALA A 367 -15.75 1.55 11.40
CA ALA A 367 -15.72 1.88 9.98
C ALA A 367 -16.76 2.94 9.56
N ASP A 368 -17.73 3.25 10.44
CA ASP A 368 -18.66 4.37 10.33
C ASP A 368 -17.98 5.75 10.48
N LYS A 369 -16.80 5.78 11.09
CA LYS A 369 -15.98 6.99 11.19
C LYS A 369 -15.15 7.17 9.93
N TYR A 370 -15.71 7.85 8.94
CA TYR A 370 -15.05 8.13 7.68
C TYR A 370 -14.87 9.62 7.44
N VAL A 371 -13.90 9.97 6.60
CA VAL A 371 -13.59 11.37 6.24
C VAL A 371 -13.05 11.45 4.81
N SER A 372 -13.36 12.57 4.13
CA SER A 372 -12.70 12.94 2.86
C SER A 372 -11.43 13.73 3.16
N LEU A 373 -10.32 13.36 2.53
CA LEU A 373 -9.05 14.09 2.63
C LEU A 373 -8.92 15.21 1.58
N GLU A 374 -9.90 15.34 0.69
CA GLU A 374 -9.89 16.34 -0.37
C GLU A 374 -9.83 17.76 0.20
N GLY A 375 -8.81 18.52 -0.17
CA GLY A 375 -8.60 19.91 0.30
C GLY A 375 -8.06 20.06 1.73
N MET A 376 -7.72 18.97 2.42
CA MET A 376 -7.11 19.04 3.75
C MET A 376 -5.63 19.41 3.71
N THR A 377 -5.17 20.16 4.69
CA THR A 377 -3.73 20.40 4.94
C THR A 377 -3.09 19.18 5.64
N ASP A 378 -1.75 19.08 5.60
CA ASP A 378 -1.02 17.99 6.27
C ASP A 378 -1.32 17.92 7.78
N GLU A 379 -1.55 19.06 8.43
CA GLU A 379 -1.92 19.12 9.85
C GLU A 379 -3.31 18.56 10.09
N GLN A 380 -4.28 18.90 9.24
CA GLN A 380 -5.65 18.37 9.31
C GLN A 380 -5.68 16.85 9.02
N VAL A 381 -4.85 16.37 8.08
CA VAL A 381 -4.70 14.93 7.81
C VAL A 381 -4.12 14.21 9.03
N ALA A 382 -3.12 14.80 9.71
CA ALA A 382 -2.53 14.23 10.91
C ALA A 382 -3.55 14.16 12.08
N GLU A 383 -4.40 15.16 12.23
CA GLU A 383 -5.50 15.14 13.22
C GLU A 383 -6.56 14.09 12.85
N ALA A 384 -6.98 14.06 11.58
CA ALA A 384 -7.94 13.09 11.07
C ALA A 384 -7.43 11.65 11.27
N ALA A 385 -6.13 11.41 11.12
CA ALA A 385 -5.53 10.09 11.30
C ALA A 385 -5.79 9.50 12.70
N ASN A 386 -5.99 10.32 13.72
CA ASN A 386 -6.30 9.86 15.08
C ASN A 386 -7.80 9.61 15.30
N ASN A 387 -8.65 10.32 14.60
CA ASN A 387 -10.10 10.39 14.88
C ASN A 387 -10.94 9.49 13.97
N TYR A 388 -10.45 9.16 12.79
CA TYR A 388 -11.17 8.42 11.77
C TYR A 388 -10.53 7.07 11.46
N THR A 389 -11.35 6.17 10.95
CA THR A 389 -10.94 4.80 10.56
C THR A 389 -10.84 4.65 9.05
N VAL A 390 -11.70 5.35 8.31
CA VAL A 390 -11.79 5.27 6.85
C VAL A 390 -11.49 6.62 6.23
N PHE A 391 -10.58 6.61 5.27
CA PHE A 391 -10.09 7.79 4.56
C PHE A 391 -10.36 7.62 3.07
N GLY A 392 -11.12 8.56 2.49
CA GLY A 392 -11.38 8.63 1.06
C GLY A 392 -10.85 9.94 0.48
N ARG A 393 -10.74 9.98 -0.86
CA ARG A 393 -10.25 11.11 -1.68
C ARG A 393 -9.53 12.22 -0.94
#